data_192e0d61dd3dcced377857fb4f8bbf4c
#
_entry.id   192e0d61dd3dcced377857fb4f8bbf4c
#
_cell.length_a   1.000
_cell.length_b   1.000
_cell.length_c   1.000
_cell.angle_alpha   90.00
_cell.angle_beta   90.00
_cell.angle_gamma   90.00
#
_symmetry.space_group_name_H-M   'P 1'
#
loop_
_entity.id
_entity.type
_entity.pdbx_description
1 polymer ?
#
loop_
_entity_poly.entity_id
_entity_poly.type
_entity_poly.pdbx_seq_one_letter_code
_entity_poly.pdbx_strand_id
1 'polypeptide(L)'
;MFSKGSTVYELDADNQICHIDGDWDQFLQANTDEHQNHENLKKNRVLGNKLEAYVQDTTTRMLLHTVFAYVRQTQQTKAVPYRCDSADQKRFMSMQIEPLADAGLRVSHTQLSSEPLDPPVEIHPANDGRAETVWRCSICNRIESDQVWLEPDEAAQHWCRHSFHVSYTVCPVCMNTI
;
A
#
# COMPACT_ATOMS: atom_id res chain seq x y z
N MET A 1 2.84 -22.76 -7.87
CA MET A 1 4.24 -22.26 -8.02
C MET A 1 4.16 -20.75 -7.91
N PHE A 2 4.43 -20.19 -6.73
CA PHE A 2 4.35 -18.73 -6.52
C PHE A 2 5.52 -18.07 -7.27
N SER A 3 5.24 -17.00 -8.01
CA SER A 3 6.28 -16.23 -8.71
C SER A 3 7.17 -15.53 -7.67
N LYS A 4 8.47 -15.40 -7.96
CA LYS A 4 9.41 -14.60 -7.16
C LYS A 4 8.80 -13.21 -6.91
N GLY A 5 8.50 -12.88 -5.63
CA GLY A 5 7.99 -11.57 -5.24
C GLY A 5 6.50 -11.51 -4.90
N SER A 6 5.79 -12.63 -4.66
CA SER A 6 4.42 -12.60 -4.14
C SER A 6 4.40 -12.79 -2.63
N THR A 7 3.64 -11.95 -1.94
CA THR A 7 3.37 -12.06 -0.51
C THR A 7 1.90 -12.43 -0.33
N VAL A 8 1.64 -13.40 0.54
CA VAL A 8 0.29 -13.89 0.82
C VAL A 8 0.05 -13.90 2.32
N TYR A 9 -1.10 -13.41 2.73
CA TYR A 9 -1.58 -13.56 4.11
C TYR A 9 -3.09 -13.85 4.13
N GLU A 10 -3.55 -14.40 5.24
CA GLU A 10 -4.96 -14.67 5.47
C GLU A 10 -5.47 -13.85 6.66
N LEU A 11 -6.69 -13.37 6.49
CA LEU A 11 -7.43 -12.63 7.50
C LEU A 11 -8.61 -13.47 7.98
N ASP A 12 -8.90 -13.44 9.26
CA ASP A 12 -10.14 -13.94 9.82
C ASP A 12 -11.33 -12.97 9.59
N ALA A 13 -12.48 -13.28 10.15
CA ALA A 13 -13.69 -12.46 10.04
C ALA A 13 -13.52 -11.06 10.63
N ASP A 14 -12.61 -10.87 11.58
CA ASP A 14 -12.31 -9.61 12.28
C ASP A 14 -11.12 -8.86 11.69
N ASN A 15 -10.62 -9.26 10.52
CA ASN A 15 -9.43 -8.74 9.86
C ASN A 15 -8.13 -8.94 10.66
N GLN A 16 -8.06 -9.94 11.55
CA GLN A 16 -6.80 -10.32 12.17
C GLN A 16 -5.98 -11.17 11.18
N ILE A 17 -4.68 -10.91 11.12
CA ILE A 17 -3.75 -11.69 10.30
C ILE A 17 -3.53 -13.04 10.96
N CYS A 18 -4.20 -14.08 10.48
CA CYS A 18 -4.15 -15.41 11.07
C CYS A 18 -3.14 -16.35 10.42
N HIS A 19 -2.73 -16.06 9.18
CA HIS A 19 -1.73 -16.85 8.46
C HIS A 19 -0.90 -15.94 7.54
N ILE A 20 0.38 -16.29 7.36
CA ILE A 20 1.29 -15.64 6.40
C ILE A 20 2.06 -16.73 5.68
N ASP A 21 2.02 -16.71 4.35
CA ASP A 21 2.74 -17.62 3.48
C ASP A 21 3.80 -16.89 2.65
N GLY A 22 4.79 -17.66 2.16
CA GLY A 22 5.89 -17.13 1.37
C GLY A 22 6.99 -16.46 2.19
N ASP A 23 7.89 -15.79 1.46
CA ASP A 23 9.06 -15.10 2.03
C ASP A 23 8.71 -13.68 2.50
N TRP A 24 7.78 -13.58 3.46
CA TRP A 24 7.32 -12.30 4.02
C TRP A 24 8.46 -11.40 4.46
N ASP A 25 9.40 -11.93 5.24
CA ASP A 25 10.51 -11.13 5.77
C ASP A 25 11.48 -10.70 4.65
N GLN A 26 11.67 -11.53 3.62
CA GLN A 26 12.46 -11.18 2.43
C GLN A 26 11.73 -10.11 1.59
N PHE A 27 10.41 -10.22 1.45
CA PHE A 27 9.59 -9.21 0.78
C PHE A 27 9.68 -7.86 1.51
N LEU A 28 9.61 -7.85 2.83
CA LEU A 28 9.78 -6.64 3.62
C LEU A 28 11.15 -6.00 3.38
N GLN A 29 12.23 -6.78 3.44
CA GLN A 29 13.59 -6.28 3.19
C GLN A 29 13.75 -5.64 1.80
N ALA A 30 13.08 -6.22 0.78
CA ALA A 30 13.16 -5.73 -0.59
C ALA A 30 12.27 -4.51 -0.87
N ASN A 31 11.26 -4.24 -0.04
CA ASN A 31 10.21 -3.27 -0.35
C ASN A 31 9.99 -2.19 0.71
N THR A 32 10.76 -2.21 1.80
CA THR A 32 10.63 -1.21 2.87
C THR A 32 11.86 -0.30 2.86
N ASP A 33 11.65 1.00 2.93
CA ASP A 33 12.73 1.98 3.03
C ASP A 33 13.43 1.87 4.41
N GLU A 34 14.73 2.22 4.48
CA GLU A 34 15.54 2.14 5.69
C GLU A 34 14.95 2.89 6.91
N HIS A 35 14.03 3.83 6.66
CA HIS A 35 13.37 4.64 7.69
C HIS A 35 12.10 3.99 8.28
N GLN A 36 11.60 2.89 7.71
CA GLN A 36 10.47 2.15 8.27
C GLN A 36 10.97 1.13 9.29
N ASN A 37 10.25 1.04 10.41
CA ASN A 37 10.62 0.11 11.48
C ASN A 37 10.31 -1.35 11.08
N HIS A 38 11.25 -1.99 10.37
CA HIS A 38 11.16 -3.38 9.90
C HIS A 38 10.84 -4.38 11.02
N GLU A 39 11.31 -4.12 12.25
CA GLU A 39 11.10 -5.02 13.37
C GLU A 39 9.62 -5.21 13.71
N ASN A 40 8.80 -4.14 13.59
CA ASN A 40 7.37 -4.21 13.88
C ASN A 40 6.56 -4.91 12.77
N LEU A 41 7.14 -5.07 11.58
CA LEU A 41 6.50 -5.69 10.42
C LEU A 41 6.92 -7.14 10.21
N LYS A 42 7.84 -7.67 11.03
CA LYS A 42 8.25 -9.08 10.93
C LYS A 42 7.07 -10.03 11.12
N LYS A 43 7.10 -11.17 10.42
CA LYS A 43 6.04 -12.18 10.43
C LYS A 43 5.54 -12.51 11.84
N ASN A 44 6.43 -12.72 12.78
CA ASN A 44 6.10 -13.06 14.17
C ASN A 44 5.47 -11.90 14.98
N ARG A 45 5.58 -10.68 14.49
CA ARG A 45 4.99 -9.49 15.11
C ARG A 45 3.62 -9.14 14.56
N VAL A 46 3.37 -9.44 13.30
CA VAL A 46 2.09 -9.08 12.64
C VAL A 46 1.03 -10.16 12.81
N LEU A 47 1.41 -11.41 13.01
CA LEU A 47 0.47 -12.51 13.28
C LEU A 47 -0.38 -12.24 14.53
N GLY A 48 -1.69 -12.44 14.42
CA GLY A 48 -2.66 -12.22 15.49
C GLY A 48 -3.07 -10.76 15.69
N ASN A 49 -2.49 -9.83 14.95
CA ASN A 49 -2.88 -8.41 14.99
C ASN A 49 -3.85 -8.05 13.87
N LYS A 50 -4.65 -7.02 14.08
CA LYS A 50 -5.53 -6.47 13.04
C LYS A 50 -4.70 -5.80 11.95
N LEU A 51 -5.04 -6.06 10.68
CA LEU A 51 -4.40 -5.45 9.52
C LEU A 51 -4.40 -3.91 9.59
N GLU A 52 -5.45 -3.34 10.15
CA GLU A 52 -5.61 -1.89 10.30
C GLU A 52 -4.51 -1.21 11.12
N ALA A 53 -3.87 -1.95 12.03
CA ALA A 53 -2.75 -1.44 12.82
C ALA A 53 -1.52 -1.07 11.95
N TYR A 54 -1.47 -1.61 10.72
CA TYR A 54 -0.38 -1.41 9.77
C TYR A 54 -0.74 -0.50 8.61
N VAL A 55 -1.99 0.01 8.56
CA VAL A 55 -2.45 0.98 7.57
C VAL A 55 -2.52 2.36 8.22
N GLN A 56 -1.74 3.31 7.73
CA GLN A 56 -1.53 4.58 8.43
C GLN A 56 -2.74 5.53 8.35
N ASP A 57 -3.41 5.64 7.19
CA ASP A 57 -4.47 6.63 7.01
C ASP A 57 -5.88 6.02 7.08
N THR A 58 -6.83 6.85 7.53
CA THR A 58 -8.23 6.45 7.72
C THR A 58 -8.93 6.15 6.39
N THR A 59 -8.62 6.91 5.33
CA THR A 59 -9.29 6.74 4.03
C THR A 59 -8.91 5.40 3.40
N THR A 60 -7.64 5.00 3.46
CA THR A 60 -7.20 3.68 3.00
C THR A 60 -7.80 2.55 3.85
N ARG A 61 -7.91 2.72 5.17
CA ARG A 61 -8.62 1.75 6.03
C ARG A 61 -10.07 1.58 5.59
N MET A 62 -10.81 2.67 5.39
CA MET A 62 -12.20 2.62 4.94
C MET A 62 -12.33 1.93 3.58
N LEU A 63 -11.42 2.21 2.63
CA LEU A 63 -11.40 1.58 1.33
C LEU A 63 -11.20 0.07 1.45
N LEU A 64 -10.19 -0.37 2.21
CA LEU A 64 -9.93 -1.80 2.44
C LEU A 64 -11.12 -2.50 3.09
N HIS A 65 -11.72 -1.89 4.10
CA HIS A 65 -12.95 -2.41 4.72
C HIS A 65 -14.07 -2.60 3.71
N THR A 66 -14.28 -1.62 2.83
CA THR A 66 -15.31 -1.69 1.78
C THR A 66 -15.05 -2.85 0.82
N VAL A 67 -13.80 -3.00 0.35
CA VAL A 67 -13.42 -4.08 -0.56
C VAL A 67 -13.52 -5.45 0.13
N PHE A 68 -13.09 -5.58 1.37
CA PHE A 68 -13.18 -6.82 2.14
C PHE A 68 -14.66 -7.20 2.39
N ALA A 69 -15.49 -6.24 2.75
CA ALA A 69 -16.93 -6.46 2.91
C ALA A 69 -17.57 -6.94 1.59
N TYR A 70 -17.22 -6.29 0.47
CA TYR A 70 -17.69 -6.70 -0.86
C TYR A 70 -17.34 -8.16 -1.16
N VAL A 71 -16.06 -8.56 -0.98
CA VAL A 71 -15.61 -9.94 -1.24
C VAL A 71 -16.32 -10.94 -0.35
N ARG A 72 -16.50 -10.63 0.94
CA ARG A 72 -17.23 -11.49 1.88
C ARG A 72 -18.70 -11.66 1.50
N GLN A 73 -19.37 -10.58 1.12
CA GLN A 73 -20.79 -10.59 0.75
C GLN A 73 -21.06 -11.29 -0.58
N THR A 74 -20.24 -10.99 -1.59
CA THR A 74 -20.44 -11.51 -2.95
C THR A 74 -19.81 -12.89 -3.16
N GLN A 75 -18.88 -13.29 -2.31
CA GLN A 75 -18.05 -14.49 -2.48
C GLN A 75 -17.30 -14.49 -3.81
N GLN A 76 -17.00 -13.30 -4.35
CA GLN A 76 -16.27 -13.12 -5.60
C GLN A 76 -14.89 -12.56 -5.31
N THR A 77 -13.87 -13.11 -5.95
CA THR A 77 -12.51 -12.57 -5.92
C THR A 77 -12.47 -11.16 -6.49
N LYS A 78 -11.78 -10.26 -5.83
CA LYS A 78 -11.55 -8.89 -6.29
C LYS A 78 -10.04 -8.63 -6.44
N ALA A 79 -9.65 -8.05 -7.57
CA ALA A 79 -8.30 -7.53 -7.77
C ALA A 79 -8.30 -6.01 -7.67
N VAL A 80 -7.36 -5.48 -6.90
CA VAL A 80 -7.16 -4.03 -6.70
C VAL A 80 -5.75 -3.68 -7.17
N PRO A 81 -5.60 -2.91 -8.27
CA PRO A 81 -4.31 -2.40 -8.69
C PRO A 81 -3.86 -1.28 -7.73
N TYR A 82 -2.58 -1.28 -7.38
CA TYR A 82 -1.99 -0.22 -6.57
C TYR A 82 -0.50 -0.07 -6.88
N ARG A 83 0.15 0.95 -6.31
CA ARG A 83 1.58 1.18 -6.44
C ARG A 83 2.29 1.06 -5.09
N CYS A 84 3.51 0.53 -5.13
CA CYS A 84 4.41 0.45 -3.99
C CYS A 84 5.79 0.96 -4.42
N ASP A 85 5.94 2.28 -4.57
CA ASP A 85 7.16 2.90 -5.11
C ASP A 85 8.29 2.88 -4.07
N SER A 86 9.53 2.75 -4.58
CA SER A 86 10.75 3.17 -3.88
C SER A 86 11.16 4.57 -4.35
N ALA A 87 12.24 5.10 -3.80
CA ALA A 87 12.71 6.43 -4.17
C ALA A 87 13.07 6.56 -5.67
N ASP A 88 13.46 5.46 -6.31
CA ASP A 88 13.97 5.41 -7.68
C ASP A 88 13.14 4.55 -8.64
N GLN A 89 12.07 3.88 -8.15
CA GLN A 89 11.24 2.97 -8.95
C GLN A 89 9.75 3.17 -8.68
N LYS A 90 8.97 3.25 -9.75
CA LYS A 90 7.52 3.08 -9.76
C LYS A 90 7.24 1.57 -9.84
N ARG A 91 6.62 0.98 -8.80
CA ARG A 91 6.29 -0.45 -8.80
C ARG A 91 4.78 -0.62 -8.87
N PHE A 92 4.32 -1.23 -9.96
CA PHE A 92 2.91 -1.52 -10.21
C PHE A 92 2.58 -2.89 -9.61
N MET A 93 1.61 -2.91 -8.72
CA MET A 93 1.23 -4.06 -7.93
C MET A 93 -0.23 -4.43 -8.16
N SER A 94 -0.57 -5.67 -7.93
CA SER A 94 -1.95 -6.15 -7.80
C SER A 94 -2.15 -6.78 -6.43
N MET A 95 -3.18 -6.35 -5.73
CA MET A 95 -3.69 -7.00 -4.53
C MET A 95 -4.91 -7.82 -4.93
N GLN A 96 -4.81 -9.15 -4.87
CA GLN A 96 -5.93 -10.05 -5.10
C GLN A 96 -6.51 -10.51 -3.77
N ILE A 97 -7.82 -10.41 -3.62
CA ILE A 97 -8.55 -10.73 -2.40
C ILE A 97 -9.54 -11.83 -2.73
N GLU A 98 -9.37 -12.98 -2.11
CA GLU A 98 -10.18 -14.19 -2.33
C GLU A 98 -10.96 -14.53 -1.06
N PRO A 99 -12.25 -14.90 -1.17
CA PRO A 99 -13.01 -15.34 -0.02
C PRO A 99 -12.52 -16.73 0.45
N LEU A 100 -12.48 -16.90 1.77
CA LEU A 100 -12.24 -18.17 2.43
C LEU A 100 -13.47 -18.58 3.27
N ALA A 101 -13.46 -19.80 3.79
CA ALA A 101 -14.46 -20.25 4.75
C ALA A 101 -14.48 -19.33 5.99
N ASP A 102 -15.57 -19.42 6.75
CA ASP A 102 -15.75 -18.69 8.02
C ASP A 102 -15.55 -17.17 7.93
N ALA A 103 -15.97 -16.59 6.80
CA ALA A 103 -15.78 -15.18 6.46
C ALA A 103 -14.31 -14.72 6.43
N GLY A 104 -13.36 -15.65 6.31
CA GLY A 104 -11.95 -15.34 6.10
C GLY A 104 -11.67 -14.76 4.71
N LEU A 105 -10.50 -14.20 4.55
CA LEU A 105 -10.00 -13.69 3.27
C LEU A 105 -8.54 -14.12 3.07
N ARG A 106 -8.18 -14.50 1.84
CA ARG A 106 -6.79 -14.62 1.40
C ARG A 106 -6.43 -13.38 0.59
N VAL A 107 -5.37 -12.71 0.98
CA VAL A 107 -4.86 -11.51 0.29
C VAL A 107 -3.48 -11.83 -0.26
N SER A 108 -3.30 -11.66 -1.55
CA SER A 108 -2.03 -11.86 -2.23
C SER A 108 -1.59 -10.59 -2.96
N HIS A 109 -0.30 -10.27 -2.84
CA HIS A 109 0.30 -9.11 -3.50
C HIS A 109 1.30 -9.60 -4.54
N THR A 110 1.17 -9.11 -5.77
CA THR A 110 2.05 -9.48 -6.88
C THR A 110 2.54 -8.24 -7.59
N GLN A 111 3.85 -8.13 -7.81
CA GLN A 111 4.41 -7.08 -8.65
C GLN A 111 4.17 -7.44 -10.12
N LEU A 112 3.53 -6.53 -10.85
CA LEU A 112 3.22 -6.68 -12.28
C LEU A 112 4.34 -6.14 -13.17
N SER A 113 4.84 -4.94 -12.84
CA SER A 113 5.93 -4.27 -13.55
C SER A 113 6.62 -3.25 -12.66
N SER A 114 7.75 -2.73 -13.12
CA SER A 114 8.40 -1.56 -12.54
C SER A 114 8.97 -0.67 -13.64
N GLU A 115 9.02 0.62 -13.35
CA GLU A 115 9.58 1.67 -14.21
C GLU A 115 10.46 2.58 -13.37
N PRO A 116 11.53 3.18 -13.94
CA PRO A 116 12.32 4.18 -13.23
C PRO A 116 11.46 5.35 -12.77
N LEU A 117 11.77 5.88 -11.60
CA LEU A 117 11.28 7.17 -11.12
C LEU A 117 12.43 8.18 -11.31
N ASP A 118 12.31 9.03 -12.32
CA ASP A 118 13.36 9.97 -12.73
C ASP A 118 12.80 11.40 -12.83
N PRO A 119 13.26 12.32 -11.99
CA PRO A 119 14.27 12.14 -10.93
C PRO A 119 13.75 11.29 -9.75
N PRO A 120 14.68 10.67 -8.97
CA PRO A 120 14.32 9.98 -7.73
C PRO A 120 13.66 10.92 -6.71
N VAL A 121 12.70 10.38 -5.94
CA VAL A 121 11.90 11.15 -4.99
C VAL A 121 11.85 10.44 -3.64
N GLU A 122 12.28 11.14 -2.59
CA GLU A 122 12.17 10.66 -1.22
C GLU A 122 10.83 11.06 -0.60
N ILE A 123 10.16 10.11 0.04
CA ILE A 123 8.88 10.32 0.69
C ILE A 123 9.02 10.06 2.18
N HIS A 124 8.65 11.05 2.98
CA HIS A 124 8.64 10.96 4.43
C HIS A 124 7.22 11.13 4.95
N PRO A 125 6.77 10.29 5.90
CA PRO A 125 5.51 10.55 6.60
C PRO A 125 5.53 11.92 7.27
N ALA A 126 4.41 12.64 7.24
CA ALA A 126 4.28 13.89 7.96
C ALA A 126 4.43 13.64 9.46
N ASN A 127 5.45 14.21 10.06
CA ASN A 127 5.63 14.23 11.50
C ASN A 127 5.07 15.56 12.03
N ASP A 128 4.07 15.47 12.88
CA ASP A 128 3.38 16.53 13.62
C ASP A 128 3.98 17.95 13.49
N GLY A 129 3.53 18.68 12.49
CA GLY A 129 3.51 20.15 12.50
C GLY A 129 4.80 20.89 12.14
N ARG A 130 5.84 20.27 11.57
CA ARG A 130 7.11 20.94 11.32
C ARG A 130 7.54 21.13 9.86
N ALA A 131 6.85 20.53 8.89
CA ALA A 131 7.16 20.71 7.46
C ALA A 131 5.89 20.95 6.67
N GLU A 132 6.03 21.66 5.56
CA GLU A 132 5.00 21.77 4.56
C GLU A 132 4.62 20.35 4.09
N THR A 133 3.38 19.95 4.31
CA THR A 133 2.88 18.63 4.03
C THR A 133 1.98 18.66 2.81
N VAL A 134 2.18 17.71 1.90
CA VAL A 134 1.34 17.51 0.71
C VAL A 134 0.56 16.21 0.82
N TRP A 135 -0.57 16.10 0.10
CA TRP A 135 -1.34 14.87 0.05
C TRP A 135 -0.74 13.90 -0.96
N ARG A 136 -0.64 12.62 -0.57
CA ARG A 136 -0.24 11.52 -1.44
C ARG A 136 -1.32 10.45 -1.47
N CYS A 137 -1.64 9.95 -2.68
CA CYS A 137 -2.59 8.86 -2.82
C CYS A 137 -1.96 7.53 -2.39
N SER A 138 -2.60 6.82 -1.45
CA SER A 138 -2.13 5.50 -0.97
C SER A 138 -2.24 4.39 -2.03
N ILE A 139 -3.00 4.63 -3.11
CA ILE A 139 -3.23 3.63 -4.17
C ILE A 139 -2.32 3.87 -5.36
N CYS A 140 -2.30 5.06 -5.95
CA CYS A 140 -1.52 5.34 -7.16
C CYS A 140 -0.22 6.13 -6.91
N ASN A 141 0.06 6.48 -5.66
CA ASN A 141 1.26 7.21 -5.20
C ASN A 141 1.43 8.64 -5.77
N ARG A 142 0.44 9.16 -6.51
CA ARG A 142 0.45 10.55 -6.98
C ARG A 142 0.37 11.52 -5.82
N ILE A 143 0.94 12.70 -6.04
CA ILE A 143 1.00 13.80 -5.09
C ILE A 143 0.05 14.90 -5.56
N GLU A 144 -0.74 15.45 -4.65
CA GLU A 144 -1.68 16.53 -4.94
C GLU A 144 -0.95 17.87 -4.99
N SER A 145 -1.23 18.63 -6.05
CA SER A 145 -0.79 20.00 -6.28
C SER A 145 -1.93 20.81 -6.89
N ASP A 146 -2.44 21.80 -6.18
CA ASP A 146 -3.51 22.67 -6.67
C ASP A 146 -4.70 21.92 -7.29
N GLN A 147 -5.18 20.86 -6.61
CA GLN A 147 -6.28 19.98 -7.03
C GLN A 147 -5.93 19.06 -8.23
N VAL A 148 -4.68 19.05 -8.66
CA VAL A 148 -4.17 18.12 -9.68
C VAL A 148 -3.30 17.06 -9.01
N TRP A 149 -3.42 15.81 -9.45
CA TRP A 149 -2.65 14.68 -8.94
C TRP A 149 -1.52 14.34 -9.90
N LEU A 150 -0.30 14.75 -9.54
CA LEU A 150 0.92 14.58 -10.33
C LEU A 150 1.65 13.28 -9.98
N GLU A 151 2.37 12.71 -10.94
CA GLU A 151 3.36 11.68 -10.64
C GLU A 151 4.46 12.27 -9.72
N PRO A 152 5.10 11.47 -8.83
CA PRO A 152 6.09 12.01 -7.91
C PRO A 152 7.27 12.73 -8.59
N ASP A 153 7.73 12.21 -9.73
CA ASP A 153 8.78 12.84 -10.56
C ASP A 153 8.32 14.16 -11.21
N GLU A 154 7.06 14.22 -11.68
CA GLU A 154 6.47 15.48 -12.16
C GLU A 154 6.33 16.51 -11.04
N ALA A 155 5.91 16.09 -9.85
CA ALA A 155 5.84 16.94 -8.67
C ALA A 155 7.24 17.45 -8.25
N ALA A 156 8.25 16.59 -8.31
CA ALA A 156 9.64 16.97 -8.03
C ALA A 156 10.16 18.04 -8.99
N GLN A 157 9.85 17.91 -10.28
CA GLN A 157 10.19 18.91 -11.30
C GLN A 157 9.40 20.21 -11.08
N HIS A 158 8.09 20.12 -10.80
CA HIS A 158 7.22 21.29 -10.61
C HIS A 158 7.66 22.16 -9.44
N TRP A 159 8.04 21.56 -8.31
CA TRP A 159 8.48 22.30 -7.11
C TRP A 159 9.99 22.40 -6.95
N CYS A 160 10.78 21.93 -7.93
CA CYS A 160 12.25 21.91 -7.86
C CYS A 160 12.77 21.29 -6.55
N ARG A 161 12.14 20.21 -6.09
CA ARG A 161 12.55 19.48 -4.87
C ARG A 161 12.34 17.97 -5.03
N HIS A 162 13.19 17.17 -4.38
CA HIS A 162 13.21 15.72 -4.50
C HIS A 162 12.81 15.00 -3.20
N SER A 163 12.32 15.72 -2.20
CA SER A 163 11.92 15.17 -0.90
C SER A 163 10.60 15.82 -0.46
N PHE A 164 9.62 14.98 -0.08
CA PHE A 164 8.29 15.42 0.33
C PHE A 164 7.89 14.83 1.66
N HIS A 165 7.36 15.67 2.55
CA HIS A 165 6.59 15.21 3.70
C HIS A 165 5.12 15.05 3.27
N VAL A 166 4.56 13.85 3.47
CA VAL A 166 3.24 13.52 2.95
C VAL A 166 2.26 13.08 4.03
N SER A 167 1.02 13.52 3.88
CA SER A 167 -0.15 12.88 4.48
C SER A 167 -0.84 12.02 3.44
N TYR A 168 -1.34 10.85 3.85
CA TYR A 168 -1.95 9.90 2.92
C TYR A 168 -3.46 10.08 2.81
N THR A 169 -3.98 9.85 1.62
CA THR A 169 -5.41 9.80 1.30
C THR A 169 -5.62 8.94 0.06
N VAL A 170 -6.86 8.79 -0.42
CA VAL A 170 -7.17 8.16 -1.71
C VAL A 170 -7.67 9.24 -2.67
N CYS A 171 -7.02 9.40 -3.82
CA CYS A 171 -7.41 10.40 -4.81
C CYS A 171 -8.78 10.07 -5.44
N PRO A 172 -9.51 11.06 -5.98
CA PRO A 172 -10.83 10.85 -6.57
C PRO A 172 -10.86 9.80 -7.70
N VAL A 173 -9.78 9.72 -8.50
CA VAL A 173 -9.69 8.71 -9.58
C VAL A 173 -9.64 7.31 -9.00
N CYS A 174 -8.79 7.06 -8.00
CA CYS A 174 -8.70 5.75 -7.36
C CYS A 174 -9.96 5.39 -6.60
N MET A 175 -10.58 6.35 -5.92
CA MET A 175 -11.83 6.14 -5.19
C MET A 175 -12.97 5.66 -6.11
N ASN A 176 -13.01 6.14 -7.35
CA ASN A 176 -14.03 5.76 -8.33
C ASN A 176 -13.71 4.47 -9.10
N THR A 177 -12.49 3.95 -9.00
CA THR A 177 -12.02 2.79 -9.78
C THR A 177 -12.09 1.48 -8.99
N ILE A 178 -12.08 1.56 -7.68
CA ILE A 178 -12.08 0.43 -6.74
C ILE A 178 -13.50 0.14 -6.29
#